data_6818217f8dbb6efe0f86143e8004ed0d
#
_entry.id   6818217f8dbb6efe0f86143e8004ed0d
#
_cell.length_a   1.000
_cell.length_b   1.000
_cell.length_c   1.000
_cell.angle_alpha   90.00
_cell.angle_beta   90.00
_cell.angle_gamma   90.00
#
_symmetry.space_group_name_H-M   'P 1'
#
loop_
_entity.id
_entity.type
_entity.pdbx_description
1 polymer ?
#
loop_
_entity_poly.entity_id
_entity_poly.type
_entity_poly.pdbx_seq_one_letter_code
_entity_poly.pdbx_strand_id
1 'polypeptide(L)' 'MKSIRLDVYEKNLPAISLYEKCGFEYIDTVDLGLGHYGLDWFKLYEKVI' A
#
# COMPACT_ATOMS: atom_id res chain seq x y z
N MET A 1 -13.28 -4.43 16.92
CA MET A 1 -12.02 -4.69 16.19
C MET A 1 -11.49 -3.41 15.58
N LYS A 2 -10.20 -3.24 15.59
CA LYS A 2 -9.57 -2.10 14.97
C LYS A 2 -8.74 -2.57 13.78
N SER A 3 -8.61 -1.71 12.78
CA SER A 3 -7.75 -2.00 11.65
C SER A 3 -6.94 -0.76 11.30
N ILE A 4 -5.76 -1.00 10.77
CA ILE A 4 -4.88 0.04 10.26
C ILE A 4 -4.82 -0.14 8.76
N ARG A 5 -5.13 0.93 8.04
CA ARG A 5 -5.03 0.94 6.58
C ARG A 5 -3.96 1.92 6.14
N LEU A 6 -3.25 1.56 5.10
CA LEU A 6 -2.25 2.44 4.53
C LEU A 6 -2.19 2.24 3.02
N ASP A 7 -1.64 3.23 2.35
CA ASP A 7 -1.35 3.14 0.94
C ASP A 7 0.16 3.30 0.75
N VAL A 8 0.71 2.59 -0.22
CA VAL A 8 2.12 2.63 -0.53
C VAL A 8 2.30 2.61 -2.03
N TYR A 9 3.27 3.39 -2.51
CA TYR A 9 3.59 3.43 -3.93
C TYR A 9 4.06 2.04 -4.39
N GLU A 10 3.52 1.56 -5.53
CA GLU A 10 3.76 0.19 -5.97
C GLU A 10 5.23 -0.13 -6.24
N LYS A 11 6.03 0.88 -6.59
CA LYS A 11 7.46 0.71 -6.85
C LYS A 11 8.32 0.84 -5.61
N ASN A 12 7.73 1.18 -4.48
CA ASN A 12 8.46 1.28 -3.23
C ASN A 12 8.61 -0.10 -2.59
N LEU A 13 9.43 -0.93 -3.21
CA LEU A 13 9.58 -2.33 -2.80
C LEU A 13 10.06 -2.50 -1.36
N PRO A 14 11.01 -1.70 -0.86
CA PRO A 14 11.42 -1.82 0.54
C PRO A 14 10.27 -1.60 1.52
N ALA A 15 9.41 -0.62 1.26
CA ALA A 15 8.26 -0.36 2.13
C ALA A 15 7.25 -1.49 2.06
N ILE A 16 6.97 -1.99 0.85
CA ILE A 16 6.05 -3.10 0.66
C ILE A 16 6.53 -4.32 1.44
N SER A 17 7.81 -4.65 1.31
CA SER A 17 8.39 -5.77 2.03
C SER A 17 8.27 -5.59 3.55
N LEU A 18 8.51 -4.38 4.03
CA LEU A 18 8.39 -4.07 5.45
C LEU A 18 6.96 -4.30 5.95
N TYR A 19 5.97 -3.80 5.22
CA TYR A 19 4.58 -3.94 5.63
C TYR A 19 4.13 -5.39 5.61
N GLU A 20 4.55 -6.16 4.62
CA GLU A 20 4.24 -7.58 4.58
C GLU A 20 4.83 -8.32 5.79
N LYS A 21 6.06 -7.98 6.18
CA LYS A 21 6.69 -8.56 7.36
C LYS A 21 5.97 -8.16 8.64
N CYS A 22 5.35 -7.00 8.67
CA CYS A 22 4.58 -6.54 9.81
C CYS A 22 3.20 -7.17 9.91
N GLY A 23 2.80 -7.97 8.94
CA GLY A 23 1.52 -8.65 8.96
C GLY A 23 0.40 -7.90 8.25
N PHE A 24 0.74 -6.90 7.45
CA PHE A 24 -0.26 -6.22 6.63
C PHE A 24 -0.62 -7.10 5.43
N GLU A 25 -1.88 -7.05 5.04
CA GLU A 25 -2.40 -7.80 3.91
C GLU A 25 -2.68 -6.87 2.74
N TYR A 26 -2.35 -7.33 1.55
CA TYR A 26 -2.66 -6.61 0.33
C TYR A 26 -4.17 -6.64 0.08
N ILE A 27 -4.75 -5.48 -0.17
CA ILE A 27 -6.19 -5.35 -0.42
C ILE A 27 -6.46 -5.07 -1.89
N ASP A 28 -5.86 -4.01 -2.42
CA ASP A 28 -6.14 -3.59 -3.78
C ASP A 28 -5.06 -2.64 -4.28
N THR A 29 -5.06 -2.42 -5.58
CA THR A 29 -4.21 -1.43 -6.23
C THR A 29 -5.10 -0.34 -6.80
N VAL A 30 -4.80 0.91 -6.50
CA VAL A 30 -5.60 2.04 -6.95
C VAL A 30 -4.75 3.03 -7.71
N ASP A 31 -5.37 3.69 -8.68
CA ASP A 31 -4.76 4.77 -9.44
C ASP A 31 -5.30 6.08 -8.86
N LEU A 32 -4.41 6.88 -8.29
CA LEU A 32 -4.79 8.17 -7.70
C LEU A 32 -4.78 9.31 -8.72
N GLY A 33 -4.53 9.01 -9.98
CA GLY A 33 -4.53 10.03 -11.02
C GLY A 33 -3.31 10.95 -11.01
N LEU A 34 -2.22 10.52 -10.41
CA LEU A 34 -0.99 11.30 -10.31
C LEU A 34 0.07 10.86 -11.32
N GLY A 35 -0.37 10.25 -12.43
CA GLY A 35 0.54 9.66 -13.41
C GLY A 35 1.53 10.64 -14.00
N HIS A 36 1.17 11.91 -14.15
CA HIS A 36 2.06 12.93 -14.69
C HIS A 36 3.20 13.28 -13.73
N TYR A 37 3.13 12.82 -12.48
CA TYR A 37 4.22 12.94 -11.51
C TYR A 37 5.00 11.64 -11.36
N GLY A 38 4.63 10.59 -12.12
CA GLY A 38 5.24 9.29 -11.98
C GLY A 38 4.70 8.48 -10.80
N LEU A 39 3.61 8.93 -10.20
CA LEU A 39 2.98 8.26 -9.06
C LEU A 39 1.65 7.66 -9.50
N ASP A 40 1.73 6.66 -10.38
CA ASP A 40 0.55 6.13 -11.05
C ASP A 40 -0.31 5.25 -10.17
N TRP A 41 0.31 4.35 -9.40
CA TRP A 41 -0.40 3.29 -8.72
C TRP A 41 0.03 3.18 -7.28
N PHE A 42 -0.95 3.01 -6.40
CA PHE A 42 -0.73 2.76 -4.98
C PHE A 42 -1.38 1.46 -4.58
N LYS A 43 -0.69 0.70 -3.74
CA LYS A 43 -1.22 -0.53 -3.18
C LYS A 43 -1.79 -0.25 -1.81
N LEU A 44 -2.99 -0.75 -1.57
CA LEU A 44 -3.66 -0.61 -0.28
C LEU A 44 -3.39 -1.83 0.57
N TYR A 45 -2.99 -1.60 1.80
CA TYR A 45 -2.73 -2.66 2.77
C TYR A 45 -3.54 -2.42 4.03
N GLU A 46 -3.92 -3.49 4.68
CA GLU A 46 -4.67 -3.43 5.92
C GLU A 46 -4.14 -4.44 6.91
N LYS A 47 -4.11 -4.04 8.17
CA LYS A 47 -3.80 -4.94 9.27
C LYS A 47 -4.92 -4.85 10.30
N VAL A 48 -5.54 -5.97 10.61
CA VAL A 48 -6.55 -6.06 11.65
C VAL A 48 -5.85 -6.35 12.97
N ILE A 49 -6.15 -5.53 13.94
CA ILE A 49 -5.54 -5.63 15.27
C ILE A 49 -6.52 -6.29 16.24
#